data_c2124b8a6be99737f8430e8068086abc
#
_entry.id   c2124b8a6be99737f8430e8068086abc
#
_cell.length_a   1.000
_cell.length_b   1.000
_cell.length_c   1.000
_cell.angle_alpha   90.00
_cell.angle_beta   90.00
_cell.angle_gamma   90.00
#
_symmetry.space_group_name_H-M   'P 1'
#
loop_
_entity.id
_entity.type
_entity.pdbx_description
1 polymer ?
#
loop_
_entity_poly.entity_id
_entity_poly.type
_entity_poly.pdbx_seq_one_letter_code
_entity_poly.pdbx_strand_id
1 'polypeptide(L)'
;MSAKLNITVMLGGPSAEREVSLRTGAAVAAALRANGHIVHELDPSGAGQWNLPVGTQVVFLALHGTYGEDGTVQRELEAMKVPYTGCGPEASRLAFDKVLTKQKCVAHGVPTAKSMTFQTPHAPWPAGWQTPVVLKPVRQGSSVGLQLVD
;
A
#
# COMPACT_ATOMS: atom_id res chain seq x y z
N MET A 1 -17.81 23.41 -13.96
CA MET A 1 -16.50 23.49 -13.29
C MET A 1 -16.60 22.68 -12.00
N SER A 2 -15.68 21.73 -11.76
CA SER A 2 -15.65 21.02 -10.47
C SER A 2 -15.28 21.98 -9.34
N ALA A 3 -15.80 21.72 -8.12
CA ALA A 3 -15.48 22.54 -6.96
C ALA A 3 -13.96 22.48 -6.67
N LYS A 4 -13.38 23.63 -6.35
CA LYS A 4 -11.98 23.72 -5.90
C LYS A 4 -11.86 23.09 -4.51
N LEU A 5 -11.00 22.09 -4.37
CA LEU A 5 -10.75 21.37 -3.12
C LEU A 5 -9.38 21.74 -2.55
N ASN A 6 -9.25 21.59 -1.23
CA ASN A 6 -7.98 21.62 -0.51
C ASN A 6 -7.55 20.17 -0.27
N ILE A 7 -6.54 19.70 -1.01
CA ILE A 7 -6.11 18.32 -1.09
C ILE A 7 -4.71 18.19 -0.49
N THR A 8 -4.52 17.22 0.38
CA THR A 8 -3.18 16.81 0.80
C THR A 8 -2.77 15.55 0.04
N VAL A 9 -1.68 15.59 -0.70
CA VAL A 9 -1.06 14.43 -1.33
C VAL A 9 -0.03 13.86 -0.37
N MET A 10 -0.27 12.65 0.15
CA MET A 10 0.71 11.94 0.97
C MET A 10 1.63 11.13 0.06
N LEU A 11 2.94 11.37 0.18
CA LEU A 11 3.98 10.80 -0.68
C LEU A 11 5.23 10.48 0.15
N GLY A 12 6.17 9.71 -0.38
CA GLY A 12 7.37 9.31 0.33
C GLY A 12 7.10 8.17 1.31
N GLY A 13 7.03 8.46 2.58
CA GLY A 13 6.79 7.49 3.65
C GLY A 13 8.00 6.61 3.97
N PRO A 14 7.87 5.67 4.93
CA PRO A 14 9.01 4.91 5.47
C PRO A 14 9.32 3.61 4.69
N SER A 15 8.55 3.27 3.65
CA SER A 15 8.70 1.98 2.96
C SER A 15 9.93 1.91 2.05
N ALA A 16 10.31 0.69 1.64
CA ALA A 16 11.34 0.46 0.63
C ALA A 16 10.98 1.05 -0.75
N GLU A 17 9.72 1.39 -0.97
CA GLU A 17 9.21 1.99 -2.22
C GLU A 17 9.13 3.53 -2.17
N ARG A 18 9.81 4.15 -1.18
CA ARG A 18 9.81 5.60 -0.94
C ARG A 18 10.05 6.44 -2.20
N GLU A 19 11.10 6.11 -2.97
CA GLU A 19 11.47 6.85 -4.18
C GLU A 19 10.39 6.79 -5.27
N VAL A 20 9.71 5.66 -5.38
CA VAL A 20 8.57 5.52 -6.30
C VAL A 20 7.41 6.39 -5.83
N SER A 21 7.12 6.38 -4.53
CA SER A 21 6.06 7.18 -3.92
C SER A 21 6.30 8.69 -4.09
N LEU A 22 7.52 9.16 -3.89
CA LEU A 22 7.90 10.57 -4.12
C LEU A 22 7.61 11.00 -5.56
N ARG A 23 8.01 10.19 -6.54
CA ARG A 23 7.75 10.49 -7.97
C ARG A 23 6.26 10.46 -8.31
N THR A 24 5.55 9.44 -7.85
CA THR A 24 4.10 9.31 -8.08
C THR A 24 3.37 10.50 -7.45
N GLY A 25 3.66 10.81 -6.19
CA GLY A 25 3.02 11.90 -5.47
C GLY A 25 3.29 13.27 -6.09
N ALA A 26 4.51 13.55 -6.52
CA ALA A 26 4.85 14.79 -7.21
C ALA A 26 4.06 14.96 -8.53
N ALA A 27 3.95 13.89 -9.33
CA ALA A 27 3.17 13.91 -10.56
C ALA A 27 1.67 14.15 -10.30
N VAL A 28 1.11 13.49 -9.28
CA VAL A 28 -0.28 13.67 -8.85
C VAL A 28 -0.51 15.10 -8.36
N ALA A 29 0.38 15.62 -7.51
CA ALA A 29 0.28 16.99 -6.98
C ALA A 29 0.29 18.04 -8.09
N ALA A 30 1.18 17.88 -9.08
CA ALA A 30 1.23 18.74 -10.26
C ALA A 30 -0.08 18.71 -11.06
N ALA A 31 -0.61 17.53 -11.33
CA ALA A 31 -1.87 17.35 -12.07
C ALA A 31 -3.07 17.96 -11.33
N LEU A 32 -3.16 17.77 -10.00
CA LEU A 32 -4.23 18.35 -9.18
C LEU A 32 -4.16 19.88 -9.15
N ARG A 33 -2.96 20.46 -9.07
CA ARG A 33 -2.76 21.92 -9.16
C ARG A 33 -3.16 22.45 -10.53
N ALA A 34 -2.80 21.76 -11.61
CA ALA A 34 -3.20 22.13 -12.97
C ALA A 34 -4.73 22.11 -13.15
N ASN A 35 -5.43 21.26 -12.41
CA ASN A 35 -6.91 21.22 -12.38
C ASN A 35 -7.54 22.25 -11.42
N GLY A 36 -6.75 23.16 -10.85
CA GLY A 36 -7.24 24.27 -10.04
C GLY A 36 -7.46 23.99 -8.56
N HIS A 37 -7.05 22.84 -8.06
CA HIS A 37 -7.13 22.52 -6.62
C HIS A 37 -6.01 23.22 -5.83
N ILE A 38 -6.24 23.40 -4.51
CA ILE A 38 -5.19 23.76 -3.57
C ILE A 38 -4.52 22.46 -3.12
N VAL A 39 -3.20 22.34 -3.31
CA VAL A 39 -2.50 21.08 -3.06
C VAL A 39 -1.32 21.28 -2.14
N HIS A 40 -1.34 20.55 -1.02
CA HIS A 40 -0.23 20.39 -0.09
C HIS A 40 0.40 19.01 -0.30
N GLU A 41 1.70 18.93 -0.13
CA GLU A 41 2.43 17.68 -0.14
C GLU A 41 2.85 17.36 1.29
N LEU A 42 2.66 16.10 1.72
CA LEU A 42 2.99 15.63 3.06
C LEU A 42 3.74 14.31 2.97
N ASP A 43 4.95 14.30 3.50
CA ASP A 43 5.79 13.11 3.63
C ASP A 43 5.75 12.60 5.07
N PRO A 44 5.04 11.50 5.35
CA PRO A 44 5.00 10.92 6.68
C PRO A 44 6.31 10.18 6.96
N SER A 45 7.18 10.75 7.76
CA SER A 45 8.47 10.17 8.14
C SER A 45 8.36 8.93 9.04
N GLY A 46 7.16 8.66 9.57
CA GLY A 46 6.84 7.51 10.42
C GLY A 46 5.41 7.59 10.95
N ALA A 47 4.88 6.46 11.42
CA ALA A 47 3.52 6.37 11.94
C ALA A 47 3.27 7.38 13.06
N GLY A 48 2.17 8.13 12.98
CA GLY A 48 1.72 9.05 14.02
C GLY A 48 2.57 10.30 14.26
N GLN A 49 3.56 10.58 13.41
CA GLN A 49 4.47 11.73 13.57
C GLN A 49 4.19 12.87 12.57
N TRP A 50 3.04 12.88 11.95
CA TRP A 50 2.65 13.89 10.97
C TRP A 50 1.33 14.55 11.32
N ASN A 51 1.13 15.77 10.86
CA ASN A 51 -0.11 16.51 11.00
C ASN A 51 -0.60 16.96 9.63
N LEU A 52 -1.89 16.80 9.38
CA LEU A 52 -2.47 17.32 8.15
C LEU A 52 -2.46 18.86 8.14
N PRO A 53 -2.16 19.47 6.99
CA PRO A 53 -2.35 20.91 6.80
C PRO A 53 -3.77 21.33 7.14
N VAL A 54 -3.89 22.50 7.79
CA VAL A 54 -5.20 23.05 8.20
C VAL A 54 -6.10 23.22 6.98
N GLY A 55 -7.34 22.77 7.10
CA GLY A 55 -8.33 22.86 6.04
C GLY A 55 -8.26 21.75 4.99
N THR A 56 -7.43 20.71 5.17
CA THR A 56 -7.45 19.51 4.29
C THR A 56 -8.84 18.92 4.24
N GLN A 57 -9.42 18.82 3.04
CA GLN A 57 -10.74 18.25 2.79
C GLN A 57 -10.69 16.80 2.36
N VAL A 58 -9.60 16.41 1.71
CA VAL A 58 -9.36 15.04 1.26
C VAL A 58 -7.87 14.77 1.15
N VAL A 59 -7.47 13.54 1.46
CA VAL A 59 -6.10 13.06 1.29
C VAL A 59 -6.00 12.18 0.05
N PHE A 60 -5.06 12.49 -0.84
CA PHE A 60 -4.67 11.59 -1.91
C PHE A 60 -3.49 10.73 -1.43
N LEU A 61 -3.71 9.42 -1.32
CA LEU A 61 -2.66 8.48 -0.94
C LEU A 61 -1.83 8.09 -2.17
N ALA A 62 -0.61 8.61 -2.25
CA ALA A 62 0.40 8.23 -3.23
C ALA A 62 1.54 7.43 -2.57
N LEU A 63 1.31 6.94 -1.35
CA LEU A 63 2.22 6.06 -0.61
C LEU A 63 2.20 4.65 -1.20
N HIS A 64 3.33 3.95 -1.15
CA HIS A 64 3.50 2.58 -1.61
C HIS A 64 4.10 1.70 -0.52
N GLY A 65 3.81 0.39 -0.59
CA GLY A 65 4.35 -0.61 0.33
C GLY A 65 3.82 -0.52 1.75
N THR A 66 4.65 -0.92 2.70
CA THR A 66 4.32 -0.87 4.13
C THR A 66 3.97 0.54 4.58
N TYR A 67 3.05 0.66 5.55
CA TYR A 67 2.43 1.88 6.01
C TYR A 67 1.40 2.46 5.02
N GLY A 68 1.74 2.60 3.73
CA GLY A 68 0.86 3.19 2.71
C GLY A 68 -0.26 2.27 2.23
N GLU A 69 0.03 0.96 2.10
CA GLU A 69 -0.90 -0.01 1.50
C GLU A 69 -1.37 -1.10 2.47
N ASP A 70 -0.85 -1.16 3.69
CA ASP A 70 -1.14 -2.21 4.68
C ASP A 70 -2.30 -1.90 5.63
N GLY A 71 -3.00 -0.78 5.43
CA GLY A 71 -4.11 -0.33 6.25
C GLY A 71 -3.71 0.57 7.42
N THR A 72 -2.42 0.86 7.62
CA THR A 72 -1.95 1.67 8.76
C THR A 72 -2.32 3.14 8.60
N VAL A 73 -1.90 3.79 7.52
CA VAL A 73 -2.24 5.19 7.27
C VAL A 73 -3.75 5.40 7.11
N GLN A 74 -4.46 4.41 6.54
CA GLN A 74 -5.90 4.45 6.39
C GLN A 74 -6.61 4.52 7.75
N ARG A 75 -6.17 3.71 8.74
CA ARG A 75 -6.71 3.78 10.13
C ARG A 75 -6.46 5.13 10.79
N GLU A 76 -5.27 5.71 10.58
CA GLU A 76 -4.94 7.03 11.12
C GLU A 76 -5.84 8.12 10.53
N LEU A 77 -6.09 8.09 9.22
CA LEU A 77 -6.98 9.04 8.54
C LEU A 77 -8.44 8.85 8.95
N GLU A 78 -8.91 7.62 9.14
CA GLU A 78 -10.27 7.35 9.66
C GLU A 78 -10.45 7.88 11.09
N ALA A 79 -9.44 7.71 11.94
CA ALA A 79 -9.47 8.28 13.30
C ALA A 79 -9.56 9.81 13.27
N MET A 80 -8.95 10.47 12.28
CA MET A 80 -9.05 11.91 12.04
C MET A 80 -10.34 12.32 11.32
N LYS A 81 -11.16 11.36 10.86
CA LYS A 81 -12.38 11.58 10.07
C LYS A 81 -12.14 12.37 8.78
N VAL A 82 -11.00 12.18 8.14
CA VAL A 82 -10.65 12.83 6.89
C VAL A 82 -10.82 11.84 5.74
N PRO A 83 -11.59 12.18 4.70
CA PRO A 83 -11.72 11.35 3.50
C PRO A 83 -10.37 11.16 2.79
N TYR A 84 -10.18 9.99 2.19
CA TYR A 84 -8.95 9.67 1.44
C TYR A 84 -9.25 8.81 0.22
N THR A 85 -8.31 8.73 -0.71
CA THR A 85 -8.43 7.89 -1.90
C THR A 85 -7.99 6.46 -1.61
N GLY A 86 -8.68 5.48 -2.22
CA GLY A 86 -8.32 4.06 -2.10
C GLY A 86 -9.23 3.28 -1.18
N CYS A 87 -8.76 2.09 -0.79
CA CYS A 87 -9.53 1.15 0.04
C CYS A 87 -9.42 1.50 1.52
N GLY A 88 -10.42 1.08 2.30
CA GLY A 88 -10.39 1.19 3.76
C GLY A 88 -9.34 0.27 4.40
N PRO A 89 -9.05 0.45 5.71
CA PRO A 89 -7.92 -0.17 6.39
C PRO A 89 -7.97 -1.70 6.38
N GLU A 90 -9.14 -2.30 6.55
CA GLU A 90 -9.24 -3.76 6.58
C GLU A 90 -9.07 -4.39 5.18
N ALA A 91 -9.60 -3.74 4.13
CA ALA A 91 -9.40 -4.19 2.76
C ALA A 91 -7.92 -4.07 2.35
N SER A 92 -7.27 -2.96 2.70
CA SER A 92 -5.84 -2.72 2.46
C SER A 92 -4.99 -3.77 3.18
N ARG A 93 -5.23 -3.99 4.48
CA ARG A 93 -4.52 -5.01 5.28
C ARG A 93 -4.66 -6.42 4.69
N LEU A 94 -5.86 -6.78 4.27
CA LEU A 94 -6.14 -8.08 3.68
C LEU A 94 -5.43 -8.24 2.33
N ALA A 95 -5.50 -7.23 1.47
CA ALA A 95 -4.89 -7.27 0.14
C ALA A 95 -3.36 -7.26 0.19
N PHE A 96 -2.77 -6.59 1.17
CA PHE A 96 -1.32 -6.51 1.35
C PHE A 96 -0.71 -7.83 1.85
N ASP A 97 -1.48 -8.65 2.58
CA ASP A 97 -1.06 -9.95 3.08
C ASP A 97 -1.43 -11.08 2.10
N LYS A 98 -0.42 -11.66 1.43
CA LYS A 98 -0.62 -12.69 0.40
C LYS A 98 -1.31 -13.95 0.93
N VAL A 99 -1.07 -14.30 2.20
CA VAL A 99 -1.71 -15.47 2.82
C VAL A 99 -3.19 -15.21 3.03
N LEU A 100 -3.53 -14.07 3.63
CA LEU A 100 -4.92 -13.68 3.86
C LEU A 100 -5.68 -13.49 2.54
N THR A 101 -5.06 -12.86 1.55
CA THR A 101 -5.65 -12.70 0.21
C THR A 101 -5.99 -14.06 -0.40
N LYS A 102 -5.05 -15.02 -0.39
CA LYS A 102 -5.29 -16.36 -0.95
C LYS A 102 -6.38 -17.13 -0.19
N GLN A 103 -6.40 -17.04 1.14
CA GLN A 103 -7.47 -17.62 1.95
C GLN A 103 -8.83 -17.05 1.55
N LYS A 104 -8.90 -15.72 1.36
CA LYS A 104 -10.13 -15.04 0.93
C LYS A 104 -10.55 -15.47 -0.48
N CYS A 105 -9.61 -15.57 -1.42
CA CYS A 105 -9.87 -16.07 -2.78
C CYS A 105 -10.47 -17.48 -2.74
N VAL A 106 -9.82 -18.40 -2.03
CA VAL A 106 -10.31 -19.79 -1.90
C VAL A 106 -11.71 -19.86 -1.30
N ALA A 107 -11.95 -19.12 -0.22
CA ALA A 107 -13.25 -19.06 0.45
C ALA A 107 -14.39 -18.55 -0.45
N HIS A 108 -14.06 -17.80 -1.50
CA HIS A 108 -15.03 -17.23 -2.46
C HIS A 108 -14.96 -17.90 -3.83
N GLY A 109 -14.30 -19.05 -3.98
CA GLY A 109 -14.20 -19.76 -5.25
C GLY A 109 -13.37 -19.04 -6.33
N VAL A 110 -12.55 -18.06 -5.96
CA VAL A 110 -11.67 -17.37 -6.90
C VAL A 110 -10.40 -18.19 -7.11
N PRO A 111 -10.08 -18.58 -8.34
CA PRO A 111 -8.87 -19.36 -8.62
C PRO A 111 -7.60 -18.62 -8.19
N THR A 112 -6.71 -19.33 -7.51
CA THR A 112 -5.40 -18.81 -7.11
C THR A 112 -4.34 -19.91 -7.21
N ALA A 113 -3.10 -19.55 -7.52
CA ALA A 113 -2.00 -20.50 -7.61
C ALA A 113 -1.79 -21.24 -6.29
N LYS A 114 -1.40 -22.52 -6.36
CA LYS A 114 -0.98 -23.31 -5.19
C LYS A 114 0.12 -22.54 -4.44
N SER A 115 0.06 -22.53 -3.13
CA SER A 115 1.07 -21.84 -2.32
C SER A 115 1.29 -22.53 -0.99
N MET A 116 2.46 -22.28 -0.40
CA MET A 116 2.84 -22.71 0.93
C MET A 116 3.57 -21.55 1.61
N THR A 117 3.50 -21.48 2.93
CA THR A 117 4.18 -20.45 3.72
C THR A 117 5.26 -21.11 4.58
N PHE A 118 6.46 -20.54 4.56
CA PHE A 118 7.56 -20.93 5.43
C PHE A 118 7.66 -19.96 6.59
N GLN A 119 7.91 -20.47 7.78
CA GLN A 119 8.12 -19.69 9.01
C GLN A 119 9.60 -19.44 9.29
N THR A 120 10.48 -20.16 8.61
CA THR A 120 11.93 -20.08 8.78
C THR A 120 12.63 -20.32 7.44
N PRO A 121 13.77 -19.65 7.18
CA PRO A 121 14.55 -19.89 5.97
C PRO A 121 15.19 -21.29 5.91
N HIS A 122 15.25 -22.00 7.04
CA HIS A 122 15.80 -23.35 7.12
C HIS A 122 14.73 -24.45 7.06
N ALA A 123 13.51 -24.10 6.69
CA ALA A 123 12.45 -25.11 6.51
C ALA A 123 12.83 -26.07 5.38
N PRO A 124 12.58 -27.40 5.54
CA PRO A 124 12.84 -28.37 4.48
C PRO A 124 11.98 -28.10 3.26
N TRP A 125 12.50 -28.46 2.10
CA TRP A 125 11.72 -28.38 0.86
C TRP A 125 10.46 -29.27 0.97
N PRO A 126 9.28 -28.73 0.62
CA PRO A 126 8.03 -29.45 0.84
C PRO A 126 7.89 -30.63 -0.14
N ALA A 127 7.47 -31.78 0.39
CA ALA A 127 7.24 -32.97 -0.42
C ALA A 127 6.21 -32.71 -1.53
N GLY A 128 6.49 -33.20 -2.75
CA GLY A 128 5.60 -33.05 -3.90
C GLY A 128 5.59 -31.66 -4.55
N TRP A 129 6.50 -30.76 -4.17
CA TRP A 129 6.73 -29.51 -4.88
C TRP A 129 7.89 -29.68 -5.85
N GLN A 130 7.70 -29.13 -7.05
CA GLN A 130 8.70 -29.12 -8.11
C GLN A 130 8.99 -27.68 -8.51
N THR A 131 10.21 -27.43 -8.94
CA THR A 131 10.61 -26.16 -9.57
C THR A 131 10.14 -26.11 -11.03
N PRO A 132 9.99 -24.90 -11.63
CA PRO A 132 10.29 -23.61 -11.00
C PRO A 132 9.20 -23.13 -10.03
N VAL A 133 9.61 -22.44 -8.98
CA VAL A 133 8.70 -21.78 -8.03
C VAL A 133 9.11 -20.32 -7.80
N VAL A 134 8.17 -19.54 -7.28
CA VAL A 134 8.40 -18.14 -6.89
C VAL A 134 8.30 -18.01 -5.39
N LEU A 135 9.37 -17.57 -4.75
CA LEU A 135 9.38 -17.17 -3.34
C LEU A 135 9.05 -15.68 -3.22
N LYS A 136 8.18 -15.33 -2.30
CA LYS A 136 7.78 -13.93 -2.06
C LYS A 136 7.62 -13.67 -0.57
N PRO A 137 8.05 -12.52 -0.04
CA PRO A 137 7.65 -12.08 1.28
C PRO A 137 6.13 -11.98 1.39
N VAL A 138 5.58 -12.38 2.53
CA VAL A 138 4.12 -12.38 2.75
C VAL A 138 3.54 -10.96 2.66
N ARG A 139 4.24 -9.98 3.24
CA ARG A 139 3.79 -8.58 3.38
C ARG A 139 4.78 -7.60 2.77
N GLN A 140 5.02 -7.72 1.48
CA GLN A 140 5.81 -6.76 0.71
C GLN A 140 5.14 -6.50 -0.64
N GLY A 141 5.21 -5.26 -1.10
CA GLY A 141 4.69 -4.85 -2.41
C GLY A 141 5.70 -5.08 -3.54
N SER A 142 5.21 -4.89 -4.75
CA SER A 142 6.02 -4.96 -5.98
C SER A 142 6.85 -6.24 -6.10
N SER A 143 8.10 -6.14 -6.49
CA SER A 143 9.04 -7.26 -6.60
C SER A 143 10.06 -7.30 -5.45
N VAL A 144 9.85 -6.54 -4.37
CA VAL A 144 10.79 -6.50 -3.25
C VAL A 144 10.88 -7.88 -2.60
N GLY A 145 12.08 -8.46 -2.61
CA GLY A 145 12.36 -9.78 -2.02
C GLY A 145 11.80 -10.97 -2.79
N LEU A 146 11.31 -10.78 -4.03
CA LEU A 146 10.89 -11.87 -4.91
C LEU A 146 12.10 -12.64 -5.40
N GLN A 147 12.04 -13.97 -5.37
CA GLN A 147 13.07 -14.87 -5.91
C GLN A 147 12.42 -15.93 -6.80
N LEU A 148 13.08 -16.24 -7.90
CA LEU A 148 12.78 -17.40 -8.73
C LEU A 148 13.72 -18.53 -8.31
N VAL A 149 13.18 -19.72 -8.17
CA VAL A 149 13.92 -20.94 -7.82
C VAL A 149 13.62 -21.96 -8.91
N ASP A 150 14.67 -22.31 -9.67
CA ASP A 150 14.65 -23.28 -10.77
C ASP A 150 15.14 -24.65 -10.30
#